data_55cb613cfdd0f4f095ceb738a0bed6ea
#
_entry.id   55cb613cfdd0f4f095ceb738a0bed6ea
#
_cell.length_a   1.000
_cell.length_b   1.000
_cell.length_c   1.000
_cell.angle_alpha   90.00
_cell.angle_beta   90.00
_cell.angle_gamma   90.00
#
_symmetry.space_group_name_H-M   'P 1'
#
loop_
_entity.id
_entity.type
_entity.pdbx_description
1 polymer ?
#
loop_
_entity_poly.entity_id
_entity_poly.type
_entity_poly.pdbx_seq_one_letter_code
_entity_poly.pdbx_strand_id
1 'polypeptide(L)'
;MAICIFRLSSYNWCVIKTIQAHYICCALLASICSSCAAAEPLPSSLGSPLTSTQTSVQNPSQENPENWSDRAREVLVNALSLTGIRYKYGGNSPETGFDCSGFVRYVFKQATSLTLPHSALAISQLGKTVTKDELQPGDLVFFNTLKSTFSHVGIYLGNNRFIHSPSSGGQVRVESMQDGYWAKRFNGAQRIDQSKSSKQESDSPQ
;
A
#
# COMPACT_ATOMS: atom_id res chain seq x y z
N MET A 1 44.74 38.68 2.08
CA MET A 1 45.40 37.41 2.23
C MET A 1 44.84 36.73 3.49
N ALA A 2 43.82 35.94 3.38
CA ALA A 2 43.19 35.22 4.51
C ALA A 2 42.88 33.79 4.03
N ILE A 3 43.53 32.85 4.64
CA ILE A 3 43.53 31.41 4.35
C ILE A 3 42.29 30.83 5.03
N CYS A 4 41.36 30.28 4.24
CA CYS A 4 40.21 29.55 4.74
C CYS A 4 40.59 28.10 4.90
N ILE A 5 40.69 27.62 6.15
CA ILE A 5 41.01 26.23 6.52
C ILE A 5 39.71 25.42 6.50
N PHE A 6 39.62 24.48 5.57
CA PHE A 6 38.53 23.48 5.49
C PHE A 6 38.69 22.47 6.65
N ARG A 7 37.69 22.43 7.55
CA ARG A 7 37.58 21.44 8.62
C ARG A 7 36.70 20.28 8.12
N LEU A 8 37.33 19.22 7.65
CA LEU A 8 36.67 17.95 7.32
C LEU A 8 36.26 17.24 8.62
N SER A 9 34.99 17.05 8.79
CA SER A 9 34.33 16.44 9.95
C SER A 9 34.42 14.91 9.91
N SER A 10 34.78 14.35 11.06
CA SER A 10 35.13 12.97 11.39
C SER A 10 33.92 12.02 11.48
N TYR A 11 33.06 11.86 10.48
CA TYR A 11 31.86 11.01 10.57
C TYR A 11 31.93 9.67 9.82
N ASN A 12 33.06 9.33 9.17
CA ASN A 12 33.08 8.14 8.30
C ASN A 12 33.84 6.92 8.85
N TRP A 13 34.28 6.90 10.10
CA TRP A 13 35.07 5.76 10.59
C TRP A 13 34.30 4.73 11.44
N CYS A 14 33.07 5.01 11.82
CA CYS A 14 32.29 4.08 12.66
C CYS A 14 31.47 3.07 11.84
N VAL A 15 31.13 3.37 10.57
CA VAL A 15 30.26 2.52 9.74
C VAL A 15 31.02 1.36 9.08
N ILE A 16 32.34 1.50 8.85
CA ILE A 16 33.13 0.47 8.16
C ILE A 16 33.51 -0.71 9.06
N LYS A 17 33.55 -0.54 10.38
CA LYS A 17 33.90 -1.62 11.32
C LYS A 17 32.77 -2.63 11.60
N THR A 18 31.52 -2.26 11.34
CA THR A 18 30.37 -3.15 11.61
C THR A 18 30.08 -4.16 10.50
N ILE A 19 30.54 -3.91 9.29
CA ILE A 19 30.30 -4.81 8.13
C ILE A 19 31.31 -5.98 8.11
N GLN A 20 32.49 -5.81 8.66
CA GLN A 20 33.53 -6.83 8.62
C GLN A 20 33.38 -7.93 9.68
N ALA A 21 32.59 -7.71 10.73
CA ALA A 21 32.32 -8.70 11.79
C ALA A 21 31.31 -9.78 11.39
N HIS A 22 30.46 -9.54 10.40
CA HIS A 22 29.42 -10.50 9.98
C HIS A 22 29.91 -11.51 8.92
N TYR A 23 31.04 -11.25 8.21
CA TYR A 23 31.54 -12.17 7.21
C TYR A 23 32.44 -13.30 7.78
N ILE A 24 32.94 -13.18 8.99
CA ILE A 24 33.83 -14.20 9.61
C ILE A 24 32.99 -15.28 10.33
N CYS A 25 31.75 -15.01 10.71
CA CYS A 25 30.93 -15.98 11.42
C CYS A 25 30.21 -17.01 10.51
N CYS A 26 30.04 -16.72 9.22
CA CYS A 26 29.40 -17.63 8.25
C CYS A 26 30.35 -18.67 7.63
N ALA A 27 31.67 -18.51 7.76
CA ALA A 27 32.65 -19.42 7.15
C ALA A 27 33.06 -20.63 8.01
N LEU A 28 32.60 -20.73 9.25
CA LEU A 28 33.01 -21.81 10.19
C LEU A 28 31.90 -22.85 10.50
N LEU A 29 30.74 -22.81 9.85
CA LEU A 29 29.64 -23.79 10.08
C LEU A 29 29.35 -24.73 8.91
N ALA A 30 30.23 -24.82 7.91
CA ALA A 30 30.05 -25.68 6.74
C ALA A 30 30.93 -26.96 6.75
N SER A 31 31.27 -27.50 7.92
CA SER A 31 32.01 -28.77 7.98
C SER A 31 31.54 -29.60 9.16
N ILE A 32 30.45 -30.27 9.08
CA ILE A 32 30.09 -31.53 9.80
C ILE A 32 28.68 -31.93 9.33
N CYS A 33 28.54 -32.76 8.36
CA CYS A 33 27.60 -33.88 8.29
C CYS A 33 27.84 -34.68 7.00
N SER A 34 28.77 -35.60 7.09
CA SER A 34 28.90 -36.72 6.15
C SER A 34 28.59 -38.00 6.95
N SER A 35 27.81 -38.88 6.38
CA SER A 35 27.50 -40.23 6.78
C SER A 35 26.14 -40.44 7.41
N CYS A 36 25.17 -40.99 6.64
CA CYS A 36 24.67 -42.34 6.81
C CYS A 36 23.77 -42.72 5.64
N ALA A 37 24.25 -43.67 4.86
CA ALA A 37 23.44 -44.47 3.92
C ALA A 37 22.80 -45.59 4.70
N ALA A 38 21.50 -45.86 4.47
CA ALA A 38 20.88 -47.17 4.62
C ALA A 38 19.64 -47.22 3.74
N ALA A 39 19.68 -48.07 2.74
CA ALA A 39 18.57 -48.53 1.92
C ALA A 39 17.73 -49.52 2.70
N GLU A 40 16.42 -49.60 2.46
CA GLU A 40 15.61 -50.79 2.51
C GLU A 40 14.14 -50.56 2.07
N PRO A 41 13.33 -51.54 1.72
CA PRO A 41 12.68 -51.63 0.42
C PRO A 41 11.14 -51.45 0.50
N LEU A 42 10.53 -51.29 -0.71
CA LEU A 42 9.09 -51.21 -0.96
C LEU A 42 8.35 -52.49 -0.58
N PRO A 43 7.10 -52.42 -0.18
CA PRO A 43 6.10 -53.35 -0.67
C PRO A 43 5.01 -52.70 -1.51
N SER A 44 4.79 -53.29 -2.62
CA SER A 44 3.67 -53.08 -3.53
C SER A 44 2.34 -53.36 -2.84
N SER A 45 1.37 -52.47 -2.95
CA SER A 45 -0.03 -52.82 -2.79
C SER A 45 -0.89 -51.89 -3.66
N LEU A 46 -1.57 -52.52 -4.59
CA LEU A 46 -2.62 -52.04 -5.47
C LEU A 46 -3.83 -51.50 -4.65
N GLY A 47 -4.37 -50.35 -5.04
CA GLY A 47 -5.64 -49.89 -4.51
C GLY A 47 -5.96 -48.49 -4.92
N SER A 48 -6.46 -48.24 -6.14
CA SER A 48 -7.16 -47.03 -6.46
C SER A 48 -8.49 -46.92 -5.76
N PRO A 49 -8.87 -45.76 -5.28
CA PRO A 49 -10.18 -45.24 -5.66
C PRO A 49 -10.08 -43.82 -6.25
N LEU A 50 -10.85 -43.65 -7.30
CA LEU A 50 -11.18 -42.42 -7.96
C LEU A 50 -11.68 -41.39 -6.96
N THR A 51 -10.85 -40.41 -6.63
CA THR A 51 -11.32 -39.22 -5.90
C THR A 51 -11.78 -38.20 -6.91
N SER A 52 -13.09 -38.04 -6.99
CA SER A 52 -13.82 -37.04 -7.70
C SER A 52 -13.23 -35.63 -7.42
N THR A 53 -12.68 -35.02 -8.46
CA THR A 53 -12.37 -33.61 -8.48
C THR A 53 -13.68 -32.84 -8.32
N GLN A 54 -13.99 -32.41 -7.12
CA GLN A 54 -15.03 -31.42 -6.89
C GLN A 54 -14.47 -30.05 -7.35
N THR A 55 -14.79 -29.71 -8.58
CA THR A 55 -14.72 -28.33 -9.04
C THR A 55 -15.72 -27.53 -8.22
N SER A 56 -15.24 -26.85 -7.18
CA SER A 56 -16.02 -25.89 -6.42
C SER A 56 -16.35 -24.73 -7.38
N VAL A 57 -17.58 -24.74 -7.88
CA VAL A 57 -18.19 -23.57 -8.52
C VAL A 57 -18.30 -22.50 -7.45
N GLN A 58 -17.38 -21.54 -7.43
CA GLN A 58 -17.41 -20.39 -6.56
C GLN A 58 -18.60 -19.53 -6.96
N ASN A 59 -19.57 -19.44 -6.07
CA ASN A 59 -20.72 -18.57 -6.20
C ASN A 59 -20.24 -17.09 -6.12
N PRO A 60 -20.51 -16.22 -7.10
CA PRO A 60 -19.97 -14.86 -7.16
C PRO A 60 -20.53 -13.89 -6.12
N SER A 61 -21.31 -14.36 -5.15
CA SER A 61 -22.05 -13.49 -4.20
C SER A 61 -21.53 -13.50 -2.76
N GLN A 62 -20.42 -14.19 -2.46
CA GLN A 62 -19.75 -14.10 -1.16
C GLN A 62 -18.42 -13.39 -1.37
N GLU A 63 -18.38 -12.09 -1.07
CA GLU A 63 -17.12 -11.38 -0.88
C GLU A 63 -16.39 -12.03 0.28
N ASN A 64 -15.40 -12.86 -0.07
CA ASN A 64 -14.49 -13.45 0.88
C ASN A 64 -13.69 -12.31 1.53
N PRO A 65 -13.68 -12.16 2.87
CA PRO A 65 -12.86 -11.16 3.55
C PRO A 65 -11.36 -11.26 3.20
N GLU A 66 -10.88 -12.44 2.78
CA GLU A 66 -9.52 -12.63 2.26
C GLU A 66 -9.24 -11.77 1.02
N ASN A 67 -10.23 -11.58 0.14
CA ASN A 67 -10.07 -10.79 -1.08
C ASN A 67 -9.86 -9.28 -0.80
N TRP A 68 -10.48 -8.71 0.25
CA TRP A 68 -10.22 -7.32 0.64
C TRP A 68 -8.80 -7.14 1.20
N SER A 69 -8.32 -8.06 2.03
CA SER A 69 -6.97 -8.00 2.62
C SER A 69 -5.88 -8.01 1.55
N ASP A 70 -6.04 -8.82 0.51
CA ASP A 70 -5.08 -8.92 -0.58
C ASP A 70 -5.10 -7.67 -1.46
N ARG A 71 -6.28 -7.15 -1.79
CA ARG A 71 -6.42 -5.88 -2.53
C ARG A 71 -5.89 -4.68 -1.76
N ALA A 72 -6.17 -4.61 -0.46
CA ALA A 72 -5.63 -3.57 0.40
C ALA A 72 -4.09 -3.62 0.41
N ARG A 73 -3.50 -4.81 0.46
CA ARG A 73 -2.04 -4.98 0.37
C ARG A 73 -1.49 -4.42 -0.93
N GLU A 74 -2.10 -4.73 -2.07
CA GLU A 74 -1.70 -4.19 -3.38
C GLU A 74 -1.83 -2.67 -3.43
N VAL A 75 -2.92 -2.12 -2.93
CA VAL A 75 -3.11 -0.66 -2.81
C VAL A 75 -1.99 -0.04 -1.99
N LEU A 76 -1.64 -0.62 -0.85
CA LEU A 76 -0.59 -0.10 0.03
C LEU A 76 0.81 -0.18 -0.60
N VAL A 77 1.15 -1.30 -1.23
CA VAL A 77 2.45 -1.48 -1.91
C VAL A 77 2.59 -0.46 -3.04
N ASN A 78 1.57 -0.33 -3.89
CA ASN A 78 1.56 0.66 -4.97
C ASN A 78 1.66 2.10 -4.42
N ALA A 79 0.91 2.43 -3.37
CA ALA A 79 0.96 3.76 -2.78
C ALA A 79 2.35 4.10 -2.22
N LEU A 80 2.96 3.18 -1.47
CA LEU A 80 4.27 3.37 -0.87
C LEU A 80 5.40 3.48 -1.90
N SER A 81 5.31 2.77 -3.03
CA SER A 81 6.29 2.85 -4.12
C SER A 81 6.37 4.23 -4.78
N LEU A 82 5.31 5.04 -4.64
CA LEU A 82 5.23 6.40 -5.20
C LEU A 82 5.69 7.50 -4.22
N THR A 83 6.19 7.12 -3.03
CA THR A 83 6.71 8.09 -2.06
C THR A 83 7.82 8.93 -2.67
N GLY A 84 7.78 10.24 -2.41
CA GLY A 84 8.77 11.21 -2.95
C GLY A 84 8.42 11.78 -4.32
N ILE A 85 7.41 11.25 -5.02
CA ILE A 85 6.94 11.83 -6.29
C ILE A 85 6.33 13.21 -6.01
N ARG A 86 6.76 14.20 -6.80
CA ARG A 86 6.39 15.61 -6.61
C ARG A 86 4.89 15.85 -6.77
N TYR A 87 4.39 16.81 -6.04
CA TYR A 87 3.05 17.35 -6.23
C TYR A 87 2.97 18.15 -7.57
N LYS A 88 1.87 17.93 -8.27
CA LYS A 88 1.49 18.73 -9.43
C LYS A 88 -0.03 18.89 -9.45
N TYR A 89 -0.52 20.12 -9.45
CA TYR A 89 -1.95 20.39 -9.59
C TYR A 89 -2.49 19.77 -10.89
N GLY A 90 -3.54 18.95 -10.79
CA GLY A 90 -4.09 18.17 -11.90
C GLY A 90 -3.21 17.02 -12.38
N GLY A 91 -2.09 16.74 -11.69
CA GLY A 91 -1.18 15.64 -12.01
C GLY A 91 -1.76 14.28 -11.64
N ASN A 92 -1.51 13.27 -12.48
CA ASN A 92 -2.11 11.96 -12.38
C ASN A 92 -1.18 10.79 -12.77
N SER A 93 0.11 11.04 -12.91
CA SER A 93 1.12 10.03 -13.25
C SER A 93 2.45 10.29 -12.53
N PRO A 94 3.30 9.25 -12.36
CA PRO A 94 4.62 9.39 -11.76
C PRO A 94 5.53 10.40 -12.50
N GLU A 95 5.42 10.45 -13.82
CA GLU A 95 6.26 11.30 -14.68
C GLU A 95 5.89 12.78 -14.56
N THR A 96 4.60 13.06 -14.46
CA THR A 96 4.10 14.44 -14.39
C THR A 96 3.99 14.95 -12.97
N GLY A 97 3.90 14.06 -11.99
CA GLY A 97 3.57 14.33 -10.61
C GLY A 97 2.09 14.10 -10.30
N PHE A 98 1.69 14.23 -9.04
CA PHE A 98 0.34 13.95 -8.57
C PHE A 98 -0.26 15.12 -7.80
N ASP A 99 -1.56 15.37 -7.98
CA ASP A 99 -2.38 15.99 -6.94
C ASP A 99 -2.96 14.90 -6.01
N CYS A 100 -3.71 15.29 -4.97
CA CYS A 100 -4.23 14.35 -3.97
C CYS A 100 -5.16 13.29 -4.59
N SER A 101 -6.08 13.68 -5.45
CA SER A 101 -7.03 12.78 -6.10
C SER A 101 -6.38 11.98 -7.23
N GLY A 102 -5.49 12.58 -8.00
CA GLY A 102 -4.71 11.91 -9.04
C GLY A 102 -3.84 10.78 -8.49
N PHE A 103 -3.20 11.01 -7.34
CA PHE A 103 -2.44 9.99 -6.63
C PHE A 103 -3.32 8.78 -6.26
N VAL A 104 -4.44 9.02 -5.57
CA VAL A 104 -5.35 7.95 -5.15
C VAL A 104 -5.92 7.19 -6.36
N ARG A 105 -6.35 7.91 -7.40
CA ARG A 105 -6.84 7.30 -8.65
C ARG A 105 -5.81 6.41 -9.32
N TYR A 106 -4.58 6.88 -9.43
CA TYR A 106 -3.49 6.10 -10.02
C TYR A 106 -3.24 4.81 -9.24
N VAL A 107 -3.11 4.90 -7.92
CA VAL A 107 -2.90 3.74 -7.04
C VAL A 107 -4.02 2.71 -7.20
N PHE A 108 -5.29 3.13 -7.11
CA PHE A 108 -6.43 2.21 -7.24
C PHE A 108 -6.52 1.59 -8.62
N LYS A 109 -6.26 2.36 -9.69
CA LYS A 109 -6.24 1.83 -11.05
C LYS A 109 -5.17 0.73 -11.21
N GLN A 110 -3.97 0.92 -10.65
CA GLN A 110 -2.89 -0.07 -10.74
C GLN A 110 -3.17 -1.32 -9.89
N ALA A 111 -3.67 -1.13 -8.67
CA ALA A 111 -3.87 -2.23 -7.73
C ALA A 111 -5.16 -3.04 -7.98
N THR A 112 -6.22 -2.38 -8.44
CA THR A 112 -7.57 -2.98 -8.49
C THR A 112 -8.27 -2.85 -9.83
N SER A 113 -7.63 -2.22 -10.83
CA SER A 113 -8.21 -1.84 -12.13
C SER A 113 -9.41 -0.86 -12.03
N LEU A 114 -9.72 -0.36 -10.83
CA LEU A 114 -10.84 0.54 -10.60
C LEU A 114 -10.48 1.97 -10.98
N THR A 115 -11.31 2.59 -11.81
CA THR A 115 -11.15 4.00 -12.20
C THR A 115 -12.00 4.89 -11.30
N LEU A 116 -11.35 5.67 -10.42
CA LEU A 116 -12.02 6.62 -9.52
C LEU A 116 -12.24 7.98 -10.21
N PRO A 117 -13.21 8.80 -9.75
CA PRO A 117 -13.45 10.16 -10.26
C PRO A 117 -12.27 11.12 -10.03
N HIS A 118 -12.28 12.28 -10.69
CA HIS A 118 -11.16 13.24 -10.68
C HIS A 118 -11.06 14.13 -9.44
N SER A 119 -12.06 14.17 -8.56
CA SER A 119 -12.01 15.05 -7.39
C SER A 119 -12.20 14.28 -6.08
N ALA A 120 -11.57 14.76 -5.01
CA ALA A 120 -11.71 14.17 -3.68
C ALA A 120 -13.17 14.15 -3.21
N LEU A 121 -13.96 15.19 -3.52
CA LEU A 121 -15.40 15.24 -3.23
C LEU A 121 -16.17 14.14 -3.97
N ALA A 122 -15.92 13.93 -5.26
CA ALA A 122 -16.61 12.86 -6.00
C ALA A 122 -16.17 11.46 -5.52
N ILE A 123 -14.91 11.28 -5.15
CA ILE A 123 -14.41 10.04 -4.56
C ILE A 123 -15.08 9.77 -3.21
N SER A 124 -15.34 10.81 -2.39
CA SER A 124 -15.97 10.65 -1.07
C SER A 124 -17.44 10.17 -1.13
N GLN A 125 -18.04 10.21 -2.30
CA GLN A 125 -19.41 9.71 -2.54
C GLN A 125 -19.46 8.24 -2.94
N LEU A 126 -18.28 7.61 -3.10
CA LEU A 126 -18.18 6.20 -3.50
C LEU A 126 -17.94 5.28 -2.30
N GLY A 127 -18.33 4.02 -2.47
CA GLY A 127 -18.06 2.98 -1.49
C GLY A 127 -18.95 3.04 -0.24
N LYS A 128 -18.43 2.47 0.85
CA LYS A 128 -19.09 2.40 2.16
C LYS A 128 -18.44 3.39 3.10
N THR A 129 -19.23 4.23 3.75
CA THR A 129 -18.74 5.10 4.83
C THR A 129 -18.22 4.27 6.00
N VAL A 130 -17.05 4.63 6.49
CA VAL A 130 -16.35 3.97 7.60
C VAL A 130 -16.13 4.99 8.71
N THR A 131 -16.40 4.59 9.95
CA THR A 131 -16.08 5.41 11.12
C THR A 131 -14.57 5.40 11.40
N LYS A 132 -14.08 6.36 12.17
CA LYS A 132 -12.66 6.46 12.48
C LYS A 132 -12.12 5.22 13.20
N ASP A 133 -12.95 4.59 14.03
CA ASP A 133 -12.58 3.41 14.83
C ASP A 133 -12.62 2.10 14.01
N GLU A 134 -13.31 2.11 12.87
CA GLU A 134 -13.41 0.98 11.94
C GLU A 134 -12.41 1.06 10.78
N LEU A 135 -11.53 2.07 10.78
CA LEU A 135 -10.53 2.25 9.72
C LEU A 135 -9.62 1.03 9.56
N GLN A 136 -9.51 0.57 8.33
CA GLN A 136 -8.61 -0.52 7.92
C GLN A 136 -7.63 -0.03 6.86
N PRO A 137 -6.42 -0.61 6.80
CA PRO A 137 -5.47 -0.29 5.74
C PRO A 137 -6.10 -0.41 4.34
N GLY A 138 -5.89 0.60 3.49
CA GLY A 138 -6.52 0.70 2.17
C GLY A 138 -7.76 1.59 2.12
N ASP A 139 -8.38 1.94 3.26
CA ASP A 139 -9.48 2.90 3.30
C ASP A 139 -9.03 4.30 2.84
N LEU A 140 -9.94 5.04 2.24
CA LEU A 140 -9.72 6.44 1.87
C LEU A 140 -10.10 7.35 3.02
N VAL A 141 -9.20 8.26 3.38
CA VAL A 141 -9.42 9.26 4.42
C VAL A 141 -9.48 10.67 3.82
N PHE A 142 -10.44 11.46 4.26
CA PHE A 142 -10.74 12.77 3.69
C PHE A 142 -10.54 13.88 4.72
N PHE A 143 -10.09 15.04 4.20
CA PHE A 143 -9.79 16.20 5.03
C PHE A 143 -10.28 17.51 4.40
N ASN A 144 -10.56 18.50 5.24
CA ASN A 144 -10.95 19.86 4.84
C ASN A 144 -9.73 20.79 4.85
N THR A 145 -8.98 20.84 3.75
CA THR A 145 -7.74 21.64 3.66
C THR A 145 -7.93 23.03 3.07
N LEU A 146 -8.93 23.22 2.21
CA LEU A 146 -9.19 24.47 1.45
C LEU A 146 -10.49 25.16 1.89
N LYS A 147 -10.87 25.08 3.17
CA LYS A 147 -12.14 25.60 3.70
C LYS A 147 -13.40 25.03 3.04
N SER A 148 -13.26 23.96 2.25
CA SER A 148 -14.36 23.18 1.68
C SER A 148 -14.32 21.76 2.15
N THR A 149 -15.48 21.09 2.21
CA THR A 149 -15.62 19.71 2.60
C THR A 149 -15.00 18.80 1.56
N PHE A 150 -14.37 17.72 2.02
CA PHE A 150 -13.74 16.72 1.15
C PHE A 150 -12.75 17.30 0.11
N SER A 151 -11.98 18.32 0.51
CA SER A 151 -11.05 19.00 -0.40
C SER A 151 -9.69 18.30 -0.54
N HIS A 152 -9.43 17.27 0.28
CA HIS A 152 -8.21 16.49 0.25
C HIS A 152 -8.48 15.03 0.57
N VAL A 153 -7.71 14.12 -0.03
CA VAL A 153 -7.85 12.68 0.13
C VAL A 153 -6.48 12.00 0.25
N GLY A 154 -6.42 10.95 1.06
CA GLY A 154 -5.26 10.06 1.20
C GLY A 154 -5.70 8.62 1.42
N ILE A 155 -4.73 7.69 1.48
CA ILE A 155 -4.94 6.26 1.71
C ILE A 155 -4.45 5.93 3.11
N TYR A 156 -5.31 5.33 3.93
CA TYR A 156 -4.98 4.91 5.29
C TYR A 156 -4.05 3.70 5.29
N LEU A 157 -2.98 3.76 6.07
CA LEU A 157 -1.94 2.71 6.17
C LEU A 157 -2.07 1.85 7.43
N GLY A 158 -2.98 2.19 8.34
CA GLY A 158 -3.01 1.65 9.70
C GLY A 158 -2.27 2.54 10.71
N ASN A 159 -2.44 2.25 12.00
CA ASN A 159 -1.75 2.93 13.10
C ASN A 159 -1.85 4.48 13.05
N ASN A 160 -3.02 5.01 12.69
CA ASN A 160 -3.28 6.44 12.50
C ASN A 160 -2.37 7.12 11.47
N ARG A 161 -1.81 6.39 10.52
CA ARG A 161 -0.97 6.93 9.44
C ARG A 161 -1.69 6.84 8.10
N PHE A 162 -1.43 7.78 7.23
CA PHE A 162 -1.96 7.81 5.87
C PHE A 162 -0.91 8.35 4.90
N ILE A 163 -1.01 7.95 3.63
CA ILE A 163 -0.15 8.41 2.54
C ILE A 163 -0.98 9.28 1.59
N HIS A 164 -0.42 10.38 1.14
CA HIS A 164 -1.11 11.34 0.29
C HIS A 164 -0.13 12.18 -0.53
N SER A 165 -0.65 12.96 -1.47
CA SER A 165 0.09 13.99 -2.21
C SER A 165 -0.38 15.38 -1.78
N PRO A 166 0.28 16.04 -0.82
CA PRO A 166 -0.09 17.38 -0.36
C PRO A 166 0.47 18.48 -1.26
N SER A 167 -0.31 19.54 -1.47
CA SER A 167 0.15 20.73 -2.19
C SER A 167 1.27 21.47 -1.44
N SER A 168 1.19 21.50 -0.12
CA SER A 168 2.23 22.04 0.76
C SER A 168 3.30 20.99 1.04
N GLY A 169 4.56 21.28 0.76
CA GLY A 169 5.68 20.38 0.92
C GLY A 169 5.95 19.46 -0.29
N GLY A 170 5.13 19.56 -1.33
CA GLY A 170 5.48 19.26 -2.72
C GLY A 170 5.71 17.82 -3.15
N GLN A 171 5.46 16.80 -2.31
CA GLN A 171 5.68 15.39 -2.70
C GLN A 171 4.79 14.40 -1.93
N VAL A 172 4.57 13.22 -2.51
CA VAL A 172 3.89 12.10 -1.86
C VAL A 172 4.66 11.69 -0.60
N ARG A 173 3.94 11.62 0.52
CA ARG A 173 4.53 11.26 1.82
C ARG A 173 3.51 10.67 2.78
N VAL A 174 4.03 10.06 3.84
CA VAL A 174 3.25 9.51 4.95
C VAL A 174 3.19 10.53 6.08
N GLU A 175 1.99 10.77 6.61
CA GLU A 175 1.76 11.64 7.76
C GLU A 175 0.84 10.98 8.79
N SER A 176 0.76 11.57 10.00
CA SER A 176 -0.09 11.07 11.07
C SER A 176 -1.43 11.79 11.10
N MET A 177 -2.52 11.03 11.18
CA MET A 177 -3.87 11.58 11.42
C MET A 177 -4.04 12.19 12.82
N GLN A 178 -3.11 11.91 13.74
CA GLN A 178 -3.08 12.47 15.09
C GLN A 178 -2.36 13.83 15.14
N ASP A 179 -1.60 14.20 14.09
CA ASP A 179 -1.04 15.52 13.96
C ASP A 179 -2.15 16.57 14.06
N GLY A 180 -1.92 17.62 14.84
CA GLY A 180 -2.93 18.64 15.12
C GLY A 180 -3.49 19.33 13.88
N TYR A 181 -2.73 19.39 12.79
CA TYR A 181 -3.21 19.89 11.50
C TYR A 181 -4.28 18.95 10.89
N TRP A 182 -3.99 17.65 10.84
CA TRP A 182 -4.85 16.64 10.20
C TRP A 182 -6.02 16.26 11.11
N ALA A 183 -5.78 16.10 12.42
CA ALA A 183 -6.82 15.74 13.39
C ALA A 183 -8.01 16.71 13.38
N LYS A 184 -7.74 18.02 13.24
CA LYS A 184 -8.77 19.07 13.18
C LYS A 184 -9.50 19.14 11.83
N ARG A 185 -8.97 18.48 10.80
CA ARG A 185 -9.47 18.56 9.41
C ARG A 185 -10.06 17.27 8.90
N PHE A 186 -9.97 16.19 9.66
CA PHE A 186 -10.58 14.91 9.30
C PHE A 186 -12.09 15.09 9.09
N ASN A 187 -12.57 14.64 7.92
CA ASN A 187 -13.96 14.85 7.49
C ASN A 187 -14.70 13.55 7.11
N GLY A 188 -14.09 12.40 7.35
CA GLY A 188 -14.70 11.10 7.07
C GLY A 188 -13.78 10.14 6.35
N ALA A 189 -14.25 8.92 6.16
CA ALA A 189 -13.55 7.88 5.44
C ALA A 189 -14.49 7.01 4.62
N GLN A 190 -13.97 6.41 3.55
CA GLN A 190 -14.71 5.51 2.66
C GLN A 190 -13.88 4.26 2.38
N ARG A 191 -14.55 3.10 2.41
CA ARG A 191 -14.02 1.83 1.91
C ARG A 191 -14.55 1.58 0.52
N ILE A 192 -13.65 1.44 -0.46
CA ILE A 192 -14.00 1.26 -1.86
C ILE A 192 -14.08 -0.23 -2.16
N ASP A 193 -15.28 -0.78 -2.17
CA ASP A 193 -15.56 -2.16 -2.58
C ASP A 193 -15.95 -2.22 -4.06
N GLN A 194 -15.38 -3.15 -4.80
CA GLN A 194 -15.70 -3.32 -6.23
C GLN A 194 -17.13 -3.83 -6.49
N SER A 195 -17.77 -4.44 -5.51
CA SER A 195 -19.10 -5.04 -5.67
C SER A 195 -20.21 -4.06 -6.07
N LYS A 196 -20.00 -2.76 -5.86
CA LYS A 196 -21.00 -1.72 -6.18
C LYS A 196 -20.64 -0.84 -7.37
N SER A 197 -19.43 -0.91 -7.90
CA SER A 197 -18.98 -0.06 -9.02
C SER A 197 -19.58 -0.46 -10.37
N SER A 198 -19.94 -1.73 -10.54
CA SER A 198 -20.53 -2.25 -11.79
C SER A 198 -22.00 -1.84 -12.02
N LYS A 199 -22.67 -1.25 -11.00
CA LYS A 199 -24.08 -0.91 -11.09
C LYS A 199 -24.36 0.53 -11.59
N GLN A 200 -23.33 1.36 -11.66
CA GLN A 200 -23.51 2.79 -12.02
C GLN A 200 -23.29 3.10 -13.50
N GLU A 201 -22.81 2.12 -14.29
CA GLU A 201 -22.58 2.29 -15.73
C GLU A 201 -23.78 1.88 -16.59
N SER A 202 -24.82 1.24 -16.02
CA SER A 202 -26.01 0.77 -16.74
C SER A 202 -27.20 1.73 -16.70
N ASP A 203 -27.12 2.87 -16.03
CA ASP A 203 -28.26 3.80 -15.84
C ASP A 203 -28.00 5.20 -16.40
N SER A 204 -27.29 5.28 -17.54
CA SER A 204 -27.17 6.51 -18.33
C SER A 204 -28.29 6.51 -19.38
N PRO A 205 -29.29 7.39 -19.33
CA PRO A 205 -30.30 7.47 -20.38
C PRO A 205 -29.66 8.00 -21.66
N GLN A 206 -29.93 7.30 -22.78
CA GLN A 206 -29.61 7.70 -24.13
C GLN A 206 -30.45 8.90 -24.57
#